data_c876ca8770a153cf23e228a55c791633
#
_entry.id   c876ca8770a153cf23e228a55c791633
#
_cell.length_a   1.000
_cell.length_b   1.000
_cell.length_c   1.000
_cell.angle_alpha   90.00
_cell.angle_beta   90.00
_cell.angle_gamma   90.00
#
_symmetry.space_group_name_H-M   'P 1'
#
loop_
_entity.id
_entity.type
_entity.pdbx_description
1 polymer ?
#
loop_
_entity_poly.entity_id
_entity_poly.type
_entity_poly.pdbx_seq_one_letter_code
_entity_poly.pdbx_strand_id
1 'polypeptide(L)' 'MENILFQDLKVGDNIWFKNPYASFSHWGTVESLNYNFEGKSYVNVKVGIETVLRAYENYTFIKEN' A
#
# COMPACT_ATOMS: atom_id res chain seq x y z
N MET A 1 -13.31 -4.06 -8.01
CA MET A 1 -12.09 -3.40 -7.51
C MET A 1 -12.30 -1.89 -7.53
N GLU A 2 -11.85 -1.21 -6.50
CA GLU A 2 -12.07 0.21 -6.34
C GLU A 2 -10.78 0.94 -5.99
N ASN A 3 -10.63 2.16 -6.51
CA ASN A 3 -9.58 3.04 -6.03
C ASN A 3 -9.84 3.35 -4.57
N ILE A 4 -8.78 3.35 -3.77
CA ILE A 4 -8.87 3.63 -2.35
C ILE A 4 -7.84 4.68 -1.97
N LEU A 5 -8.23 5.60 -1.11
CA LEU A 5 -7.32 6.62 -0.61
C LEU A 5 -6.39 6.00 0.43
N PHE A 6 -5.15 6.51 0.49
CA PHE A 6 -4.17 6.04 1.46
C PHE A 6 -4.74 6.03 2.89
N GLN A 7 -5.43 7.10 3.27
CA GLN A 7 -5.98 7.24 4.62
C GLN A 7 -7.09 6.24 4.94
N ASP A 8 -7.66 5.59 3.94
CA ASP A 8 -8.72 4.61 4.12
C ASP A 8 -8.20 3.17 4.15
N LEU A 9 -6.90 2.98 4.00
CA LEU A 9 -6.29 1.66 4.08
C LEU A 9 -6.35 1.12 5.51
N LYS A 10 -6.60 -0.18 5.63
CA LYS A 10 -6.68 -0.87 6.91
C LYS A 10 -5.83 -2.13 6.88
N VAL A 11 -5.31 -2.50 8.03
CA VAL A 11 -4.60 -3.77 8.17
C VAL A 11 -5.52 -4.91 7.74
N GLY A 12 -5.00 -5.80 6.90
CA GLY A 12 -5.76 -6.91 6.35
C GLY A 12 -6.33 -6.67 4.97
N ASP A 13 -6.32 -5.43 4.49
CA ASP A 13 -6.80 -5.13 3.14
C ASP A 13 -5.91 -5.78 2.09
N ASN A 14 -6.55 -6.39 1.10
CA ASN A 14 -5.86 -6.88 -0.09
C ASN A 14 -5.87 -5.79 -1.12
N ILE A 15 -4.69 -5.36 -1.54
CA ILE A 15 -4.55 -4.20 -2.41
C ILE A 15 -3.59 -4.45 -3.57
N TRP A 16 -3.85 -3.74 -4.64
CA TRP A 16 -2.88 -3.50 -5.71
C TRP A 16 -2.28 -2.12 -5.46
N PHE A 17 -0.98 -2.00 -5.63
CA PHE A 17 -0.35 -0.69 -5.45
C PHE A 17 0.79 -0.48 -6.43
N LYS A 18 1.05 0.77 -6.75
CA LYS A 18 2.09 1.14 -7.71
C LYS A 18 2.70 2.47 -7.30
N ASN A 19 4.04 2.48 -7.29
CA ASN A 19 4.80 3.72 -7.18
C ASN A 19 4.62 4.48 -8.49
N PRO A 20 4.20 5.76 -8.46
CA PRO A 20 4.00 6.52 -9.70
C PRO A 20 5.25 6.67 -10.57
N TYR A 21 6.43 6.51 -9.97
CA TYR A 21 7.69 6.61 -10.70
C TYR A 21 8.24 5.26 -11.17
N ALA A 22 7.56 4.18 -10.87
CA ALA A 22 7.97 2.83 -11.28
C ALA A 22 7.09 2.32 -12.40
N SER A 23 7.62 1.38 -13.18
CA SER A 23 6.88 0.78 -14.29
C SER A 23 6.17 -0.51 -13.92
N PHE A 24 6.32 -0.99 -12.70
CA PHE A 24 5.72 -2.24 -12.25
C PHE A 24 4.86 -2.01 -11.01
N SER A 25 3.97 -2.95 -10.79
CA SER A 25 3.02 -2.89 -9.67
C SER A 25 3.06 -4.19 -8.88
N HIS A 26 2.40 -4.16 -7.73
CA HIS A 26 2.36 -5.32 -6.83
C HIS A 26 0.96 -5.52 -6.26
N TRP A 27 0.67 -6.76 -5.91
CA TRP A 27 -0.49 -7.14 -5.11
C TRP A 27 -0.01 -7.60 -3.75
N GLY A 28 -0.73 -7.26 -2.71
CA GLY A 28 -0.37 -7.72 -1.38
C GLY A 28 -1.41 -7.40 -0.34
N THR A 29 -1.08 -7.72 0.91
CA THR A 29 -1.95 -7.51 2.06
C THR A 29 -1.31 -6.50 2.99
N VAL A 30 -2.07 -5.49 3.40
CA VAL A 30 -1.59 -4.47 4.32
C VAL A 30 -1.31 -5.11 5.68
N GLU A 31 -0.07 -4.98 6.17
CA GLU A 31 0.34 -5.52 7.45
C GLU A 31 0.38 -4.49 8.56
N SER A 32 0.80 -3.27 8.26
CA SER A 32 0.87 -2.22 9.26
C SER A 32 0.74 -0.85 8.63
N LEU A 33 0.32 0.11 9.42
CA LEU A 33 0.11 1.50 9.03
C LEU A 33 1.10 2.36 9.79
N ASN A 34 1.80 3.25 9.06
CA ASN A 34 2.78 4.16 9.65
C ASN A 34 2.48 5.59 9.22
N TYR A 35 1.97 6.37 10.14
CA TYR A 35 1.65 7.78 9.89
C TYR A 35 2.72 8.66 10.50
N ASN A 36 3.34 9.51 9.69
CA ASN A 36 4.38 10.44 10.11
C ASN A 36 3.92 11.88 9.92
N PHE A 37 4.09 12.69 10.95
CA PHE A 37 3.76 14.12 10.86
C PHE A 37 4.83 14.92 10.12
N GLU A 38 6.08 14.48 10.18
CA GLU A 38 7.22 15.20 9.63
C GLU A 38 7.84 14.56 8.41
N GLY A 39 7.23 13.50 7.90
CA GLY A 39 7.74 12.78 6.74
C GLY A 39 6.61 12.13 5.98
N LYS A 40 6.98 11.30 5.03
CA LYS A 40 5.97 10.56 4.29
C LYS A 40 5.43 9.42 5.12
N SER A 41 4.11 9.35 5.16
CA SER A 41 3.44 8.19 5.75
C SER A 41 3.51 7.03 4.75
N TYR A 42 3.48 5.81 5.27
CA TYR A 42 3.52 4.62 4.44
C TYR A 42 2.81 3.47 5.11
N VAL A 43 2.50 2.46 4.33
CA VAL A 43 1.99 1.19 4.84
C VAL A 43 2.99 0.09 4.45
N ASN A 44 3.11 -0.92 5.29
CA ASN A 44 3.86 -2.12 4.97
C ASN A 44 2.90 -3.12 4.35
N VAL A 45 3.25 -3.61 3.17
CA VAL A 45 2.40 -4.53 2.42
C VAL A 45 3.17 -5.84 2.20
N LYS A 46 2.58 -6.93 2.63
CA LYS A 46 3.15 -8.25 2.43
C LYS A 46 2.84 -8.71 1.02
N VAL A 47 3.89 -8.92 0.23
CA VAL A 47 3.81 -9.36 -1.15
C VAL A 47 4.45 -10.76 -1.22
N GLY A 48 3.64 -11.78 -1.46
CA GLY A 48 4.13 -13.14 -1.44
C GLY A 48 4.35 -13.67 -0.03
N ILE A 49 5.24 -14.63 0.14
CA ILE A 49 5.41 -15.34 1.40
C ILE A 49 6.31 -14.60 2.39
N GLU A 50 7.39 -13.99 1.89
CA GLU A 50 8.42 -13.43 2.77
C GLU A 50 8.77 -11.97 2.50
N THR A 51 8.17 -11.37 1.48
CA THR A 51 8.54 -10.03 1.07
C THR A 51 7.56 -9.00 1.62
N VAL A 52 8.10 -7.98 2.27
CA VAL A 52 7.30 -6.84 2.74
C VAL A 52 7.84 -5.58 2.07
N LEU A 53 6.96 -4.85 1.41
CA LEU A 53 7.31 -3.62 0.72
C LEU A 53 6.61 -2.44 1.38
N ARG A 54 7.26 -1.29 1.35
CA ARG A 54 6.63 -0.04 1.79
C ARG A 54 5.90 0.59 0.62
N ALA A 55 4.66 1.01 0.87
CA ALA A 55 3.89 1.78 -0.08
C ALA A 55 3.59 3.14 0.53
N TYR A 56 4.11 4.18 -0.09
CA TYR A 56 4.02 5.54 0.46
C TYR A 56 2.69 6.20 0.09
N GLU A 57 2.36 7.26 0.80
CA GLU A 57 1.07 7.94 0.66
C GLU A 57 0.79 8.49 -0.75
N ASN A 58 1.83 8.71 -1.54
CA ASN A 58 1.69 9.21 -2.91
C ASN A 58 1.50 8.10 -3.95
N TYR A 59 1.49 6.84 -3.52
CA TYR A 59 1.28 5.71 -4.42
C TYR A 59 -0.20 5.61 -4.83
N THR A 60 -0.44 4.87 -5.90
CA THR A 60 -1.80 4.53 -6.33
C THR A 60 -2.21 3.23 -5.67
N PHE A 61 -3.42 3.21 -5.11
CA PHE A 61 -3.95 2.04 -4.41
C PHE A 61 -5.31 1.65 -4.98
N ILE A 62 -5.47 0.35 -5.20
CA ILE A 62 -6.76 -0.23 -5.59
C ILE A 62 -7.05 -1.37 -4.60
N LYS A 63 -8.21 -1.32 -4.01
CA LYS A 63 -8.62 -2.35 -3.05
C LYS A 63 -9.37 -3.46 -3.76
N GLU A 64 -9.02 -4.69 -3.44
CA GLU A 64 -9.77 -5.85 -3.89
C GLU A 64 -10.95 -6.06 -2.93
N ASN A 65 -12.12 -6.21 -3.52
CA ASN A 65 -13.33 -6.45 -2.74
C ASN A 65 -13.58 -7.95 -2.53
#